data_338b8ce68c98e38e7f4bbf0d62379ac0
#
_entry.id   338b8ce68c98e38e7f4bbf0d62379ac0
#
_cell.length_a   1.000
_cell.length_b   1.000
_cell.length_c   1.000
_cell.angle_alpha   90.00
_cell.angle_beta   90.00
_cell.angle_gamma   90.00
#
_symmetry.space_group_name_H-M   'P 1'
#
loop_
_entity.id
_entity.type
_entity.pdbx_description
1 polymer ?
#
loop_
_entity_poly.entity_id
_entity_poly.type
_entity_poly.pdbx_seq_one_letter_code
_entity_poly.pdbx_strand_id
1 'polypeptide(L)'
;VTDEIFTKLPPLPYASTTYAVKAAPATRIVEDGDVIDLGDRHFEVIHTPGHSPGGIALWEASTGILFSGDIVYDGPLIEDTYHANAKDYVRSMERLYDLPVRVVHGGHFASYSGERHREIIKSWLRERT
;
A
#
# COMPACT_ATOMS: atom_id res chain seq x y z
N VAL A 1 -17.55 -4.46 -7.38
CA VAL A 1 -17.38 -4.36 -5.93
C VAL A 1 -18.38 -5.32 -5.31
N THR A 2 -17.90 -6.28 -4.59
CA THR A 2 -18.66 -7.37 -4.02
C THR A 2 -19.15 -7.04 -2.61
N ASP A 3 -20.13 -7.78 -2.11
CA ASP A 3 -20.68 -7.61 -0.76
C ASP A 3 -19.63 -7.70 0.36
N GLU A 4 -18.46 -8.25 0.06
CA GLU A 4 -17.35 -8.43 0.98
C GLU A 4 -16.75 -7.13 1.53
N ILE A 5 -16.88 -6.03 0.80
CA ILE A 5 -16.47 -4.71 1.28
C ILE A 5 -17.22 -4.31 2.54
N PHE A 6 -18.45 -4.81 2.72
CA PHE A 6 -19.32 -4.43 3.82
C PHE A 6 -19.07 -5.19 5.12
N THR A 7 -18.22 -6.22 5.11
CA THR A 7 -17.98 -7.06 6.30
C THR A 7 -17.34 -6.31 7.47
N LYS A 8 -16.65 -5.20 7.20
CA LYS A 8 -15.95 -4.38 8.21
C LYS A 8 -16.49 -2.95 8.30
N LEU A 9 -17.58 -2.63 7.62
CA LEU A 9 -18.18 -1.31 7.75
C LEU A 9 -18.96 -1.18 9.09
N PRO A 10 -18.93 0.00 9.71
CA PRO A 10 -19.75 0.24 10.88
C PRO A 10 -21.24 0.12 10.52
N PRO A 11 -22.09 -0.37 11.45
CA PRO A 11 -23.51 -0.58 11.18
C PRO A 11 -24.31 0.70 10.91
N LEU A 12 -23.76 1.87 11.24
CA LEU A 12 -24.38 3.18 11.04
C LEU A 12 -23.32 4.20 10.62
N PRO A 13 -23.68 5.16 9.74
CA PRO A 13 -24.99 5.45 9.15
C PRO A 13 -25.27 4.66 7.86
N TYR A 14 -24.49 3.64 7.54
CA TYR A 14 -24.57 2.91 6.28
C TYR A 14 -25.46 1.69 6.40
N ALA A 15 -26.44 1.55 5.51
CA ALA A 15 -27.17 0.31 5.32
C ALA A 15 -26.50 -0.50 4.18
N SER A 16 -26.03 -1.71 4.46
CA SER A 16 -25.35 -2.57 3.47
C SER A 16 -26.24 -2.89 2.26
N THR A 17 -27.56 -2.84 2.43
CA THR A 17 -28.55 -3.08 1.36
C THR A 17 -28.72 -1.91 0.39
N THR A 18 -28.39 -0.68 0.81
CA THR A 18 -28.58 0.54 0.01
C THR A 18 -27.27 1.22 -0.38
N TYR A 19 -26.17 0.91 0.32
CA TYR A 19 -24.85 1.44 -0.01
C TYR A 19 -24.26 0.67 -1.18
N ALA A 20 -23.79 1.40 -2.18
CA ALA A 20 -23.11 0.83 -3.33
C ALA A 20 -21.98 1.73 -3.80
N VAL A 21 -20.86 1.12 -4.18
CA VAL A 21 -19.79 1.80 -4.89
C VAL A 21 -20.07 1.63 -6.39
N LYS A 22 -20.19 2.74 -7.10
CA LYS A 22 -20.39 2.70 -8.54
C LYS A 22 -19.18 2.07 -9.23
N ALA A 23 -19.45 1.25 -10.23
CA ALA A 23 -18.39 0.67 -11.05
C ALA A 23 -17.55 1.77 -11.71
N ALA A 24 -16.25 1.67 -11.56
CA ALA A 24 -15.29 2.55 -12.21
C ALA A 24 -14.28 1.67 -12.96
N PRO A 25 -14.53 1.38 -14.26
CA PRO A 25 -13.60 0.55 -15.03
C PRO A 25 -12.23 1.20 -15.10
N ALA A 26 -11.17 0.39 -14.99
CA ALA A 26 -9.81 0.89 -15.12
C ALA A 26 -9.59 1.42 -16.55
N THR A 27 -8.99 2.61 -16.65
CA THR A 27 -8.61 3.21 -17.94
C THR A 27 -7.18 2.82 -18.33
N ARG A 28 -6.37 2.43 -17.36
CA ARG A 28 -5.01 1.94 -17.56
C ARG A 28 -4.72 0.86 -16.52
N ILE A 29 -4.17 -0.26 -16.97
CA ILE A 29 -3.63 -1.31 -16.11
C ILE A 29 -2.12 -1.14 -16.06
N VAL A 30 -1.54 -1.20 -14.87
CA VAL A 30 -0.09 -1.09 -14.66
C VAL A 30 0.46 -2.38 -14.08
N GLU A 31 1.72 -2.65 -14.39
CA GLU A 31 2.48 -3.78 -13.88
C GLU A 31 3.71 -3.29 -13.11
N ASP A 32 4.33 -4.21 -12.38
CA ASP A 32 5.58 -3.93 -11.67
C ASP A 32 6.67 -3.41 -12.63
N GLY A 33 7.31 -2.32 -12.26
CA GLY A 33 8.33 -1.65 -13.07
C GLY A 33 7.81 -0.66 -14.10
N ASP A 34 6.49 -0.57 -14.30
CA ASP A 34 5.91 0.47 -15.16
C ASP A 34 6.21 1.86 -14.60
N VAL A 35 6.27 2.84 -15.49
CA VAL A 35 6.49 4.24 -15.10
C VAL A 35 5.23 5.07 -15.36
N ILE A 36 4.81 5.78 -14.33
CA ILE A 36 3.78 6.81 -14.44
C ILE A 36 4.49 8.14 -14.66
N ASP A 37 4.34 8.69 -15.85
CA ASP A 37 4.98 9.93 -16.28
C ASP A 37 4.00 11.09 -16.11
N LEU A 38 4.37 12.06 -15.27
CA LEU A 38 3.62 13.30 -15.07
C LEU A 38 4.25 14.50 -15.81
N GLY A 39 5.20 14.24 -16.71
CA GLY A 39 5.95 15.26 -17.42
C GLY A 39 7.26 15.62 -16.70
N ASP A 40 7.18 16.34 -15.63
CA ASP A 40 8.33 16.75 -14.79
C ASP A 40 8.65 15.78 -13.65
N ARG A 41 7.78 14.81 -13.40
CA ARG A 41 7.95 13.78 -12.37
C ARG A 41 7.64 12.40 -12.91
N HIS A 42 8.41 11.41 -12.46
CA HIS A 42 8.28 10.02 -12.89
C HIS A 42 8.23 9.10 -11.68
N PHE A 43 7.18 8.28 -11.62
CA PHE A 43 6.99 7.30 -10.54
C PHE A 43 7.06 5.89 -11.12
N GLU A 44 7.96 5.09 -10.57
CA GLU A 44 8.00 3.65 -10.83
C GLU A 44 6.92 2.94 -10.02
N VAL A 45 6.18 2.07 -10.66
CA VAL A 45 5.21 1.19 -10.00
C VAL A 45 5.95 0.02 -9.39
N ILE A 46 5.79 -0.18 -8.10
CA ILE A 46 6.30 -1.34 -7.38
C ILE A 46 5.10 -2.16 -6.92
N HIS A 47 4.96 -3.37 -7.44
CA HIS A 47 3.92 -4.28 -6.97
C HIS A 47 4.25 -4.74 -5.56
N THR A 48 3.36 -4.46 -4.62
CA THR A 48 3.53 -4.73 -3.19
C THR A 48 2.33 -5.52 -2.65
N PRO A 49 2.14 -6.78 -3.09
CA PRO A 49 1.06 -7.60 -2.57
C PRO A 49 1.33 -7.98 -1.11
N GLY A 50 0.27 -8.30 -0.40
CA GLY A 50 0.33 -8.69 0.99
C GLY A 50 -0.86 -8.17 1.77
N HIS A 51 -0.99 -6.86 1.90
CA HIS A 51 -2.21 -6.23 2.40
C HIS A 51 -3.39 -6.51 1.46
N SER A 52 -3.16 -6.40 0.18
CA SER A 52 -4.09 -6.79 -0.89
C SER A 52 -3.33 -7.35 -2.10
N PRO A 53 -3.97 -8.18 -2.95
CA PRO A 53 -3.28 -8.75 -4.12
C PRO A 53 -2.82 -7.73 -5.14
N GLY A 54 -3.56 -6.65 -5.29
CA GLY A 54 -3.29 -5.58 -6.25
C GLY A 54 -2.57 -4.37 -5.67
N GLY A 55 -2.06 -4.46 -4.45
CA GLY A 55 -1.35 -3.35 -3.79
C GLY A 55 -0.12 -2.91 -4.58
N ILE A 56 0.02 -1.60 -4.75
CA ILE A 56 1.20 -0.99 -5.37
C ILE A 56 1.74 0.12 -4.50
N ALA A 57 3.04 0.35 -4.60
CA ALA A 57 3.70 1.56 -4.13
C ALA A 57 4.19 2.34 -5.35
N LEU A 58 4.31 3.65 -5.22
CA LEU A 58 4.86 4.52 -6.25
C LEU A 58 6.18 5.12 -5.75
N TRP A 59 7.23 4.90 -6.51
CA TRP A 59 8.59 5.27 -6.17
C TRP A 59 9.15 6.34 -7.09
N GLU A 60 9.58 7.47 -6.53
CA GLU A 60 10.31 8.51 -7.26
C GLU A 60 11.78 8.48 -6.84
N ALA A 61 12.63 7.89 -7.66
CA ALA A 61 14.04 7.69 -7.35
C ALA A 61 14.82 9.01 -7.26
N SER A 62 14.45 10.01 -8.07
CA SER A 62 15.14 11.30 -8.10
C SER A 62 15.05 12.08 -6.79
N THR A 63 13.98 11.90 -6.02
CA THR A 63 13.74 12.60 -4.75
C THR A 63 13.78 11.69 -3.53
N GLY A 64 13.70 10.37 -3.73
CA GLY A 64 13.58 9.40 -2.65
C GLY A 64 12.19 9.39 -2.00
N ILE A 65 11.16 9.80 -2.71
CA ILE A 65 9.79 9.81 -2.23
C ILE A 65 9.11 8.48 -2.55
N LEU A 66 8.48 7.89 -1.55
CA LEU A 66 7.68 6.68 -1.66
C LEU A 66 6.24 6.96 -1.25
N PHE A 67 5.29 6.68 -2.13
CA PHE A 67 3.88 6.56 -1.79
C PHE A 67 3.56 5.09 -1.57
N SER A 68 3.40 4.67 -0.33
CA SER A 68 3.38 3.26 0.03
C SER A 68 1.99 2.64 0.11
N GLY A 69 0.92 3.43 -0.05
CA GLY A 69 -0.44 2.91 0.14
C GLY A 69 -0.59 2.26 1.52
N ASP A 70 -1.20 1.09 1.56
CA ASP A 70 -1.52 0.40 2.80
C ASP A 70 -0.55 -0.76 3.13
N ILE A 71 0.50 -0.94 2.33
CA ILE A 71 1.52 -1.95 2.62
C ILE A 71 2.37 -1.57 3.84
N VAL A 72 2.71 -0.28 3.99
CA VAL A 72 3.44 0.23 5.13
C VAL A 72 3.09 1.69 5.43
N TYR A 73 2.86 2.01 6.67
CA TYR A 73 2.64 3.35 7.21
C TYR A 73 3.05 3.37 8.69
N ASP A 74 3.18 4.54 9.28
CA ASP A 74 3.57 4.66 10.70
C ASP A 74 2.35 4.53 11.61
N GLY A 75 1.89 3.30 11.78
CA GLY A 75 0.73 2.93 12.58
C GLY A 75 0.49 1.42 12.53
N PRO A 76 -0.61 0.94 13.13
CA PRO A 76 -0.96 -0.48 13.11
C PRO A 76 -1.26 -0.97 11.70
N LEU A 77 -0.42 -1.86 11.17
CA LEU A 77 -0.60 -2.42 9.84
C LEU A 77 -1.70 -3.49 9.85
N ILE A 78 -2.51 -3.49 8.81
CA ILE A 78 -3.62 -4.43 8.66
C ILE A 78 -3.18 -5.59 7.77
N GLU A 79 -3.16 -6.79 8.33
CA GLU A 79 -2.62 -7.99 7.69
C GLU A 79 -3.68 -9.06 7.42
N ASP A 80 -4.91 -8.82 7.83
CA ASP A 80 -6.01 -9.78 7.79
C ASP A 80 -7.19 -9.31 6.92
N THR A 81 -6.94 -8.45 5.96
CA THR A 81 -7.94 -8.03 4.98
C THR A 81 -8.29 -9.19 4.04
N TYR A 82 -9.41 -9.05 3.34
CA TYR A 82 -9.80 -9.98 2.29
C TYR A 82 -8.70 -10.16 1.24
N HIS A 83 -8.33 -11.40 0.97
CA HIS A 83 -7.20 -11.76 0.10
C HIS A 83 -5.82 -11.28 0.55
N ALA A 84 -5.64 -10.88 1.80
CA ALA A 84 -4.32 -10.64 2.36
C ALA A 84 -3.46 -11.93 2.35
N ASN A 85 -2.16 -11.76 2.12
CA ASN A 85 -1.22 -12.88 2.07
C ASN A 85 0.05 -12.55 2.84
N ALA A 86 0.31 -13.29 3.91
CA ALA A 86 1.42 -13.03 4.80
C ALA A 86 2.81 -13.22 4.14
N LYS A 87 2.94 -14.20 3.25
CA LYS A 87 4.23 -14.45 2.55
C LYS A 87 4.55 -13.33 1.56
N ASP A 88 3.54 -12.89 0.82
CA ASP A 88 3.70 -11.78 -0.10
C ASP A 88 3.97 -10.48 0.67
N TYR A 89 3.35 -10.31 1.82
CA TYR A 89 3.58 -9.16 2.68
C TYR A 89 5.05 -9.06 3.10
N VAL A 90 5.63 -10.18 3.56
CA VAL A 90 7.06 -10.23 3.92
C VAL A 90 7.95 -9.84 2.74
N ARG A 91 7.73 -10.42 1.56
CA ARG A 91 8.51 -10.10 0.35
C ARG A 91 8.40 -8.63 -0.04
N SER A 92 7.20 -8.07 0.04
CA SER A 92 6.97 -6.66 -0.25
C SER A 92 7.71 -5.76 0.73
N MET A 93 7.67 -6.08 2.02
CA MET A 93 8.38 -5.32 3.05
C MET A 93 9.90 -5.38 2.87
N GLU A 94 10.46 -6.56 2.59
CA GLU A 94 11.88 -6.73 2.30
C GLU A 94 12.31 -5.88 1.09
N ARG A 95 11.52 -5.91 0.02
CA ARG A 95 11.77 -5.11 -1.18
C ARG A 95 11.77 -3.61 -0.89
N LEU A 96 10.79 -3.14 -0.11
CA LEU A 96 10.71 -1.72 0.25
C LEU A 96 11.81 -1.29 1.22
N TYR A 97 12.28 -2.20 2.06
CA TYR A 97 13.41 -1.93 2.97
C TYR A 97 14.70 -1.57 2.23
N ASP A 98 14.95 -2.20 1.09
CA ASP A 98 16.17 -2.00 0.30
C ASP A 98 16.18 -0.70 -0.50
N LEU A 99 15.05 0.00 -0.62
CA LEU A 99 14.98 1.25 -1.34
C LEU A 99 15.63 2.40 -0.53
N PRO A 100 16.36 3.31 -1.20
CA PRO A 100 16.95 4.49 -0.55
C PRO A 100 15.91 5.58 -0.30
N VAL A 101 14.89 5.25 0.47
CA VAL A 101 13.77 6.14 0.77
C VAL A 101 14.21 7.30 1.65
N ARG A 102 13.77 8.50 1.32
CA ARG A 102 13.96 9.71 2.13
C ARG A 102 12.69 10.15 2.85
N VAL A 103 11.54 10.00 2.20
CA VAL A 103 10.22 10.35 2.74
C VAL A 103 9.20 9.34 2.28
N VAL A 104 8.31 8.95 3.17
CA VAL A 104 7.16 8.09 2.89
C VAL A 104 5.86 8.83 3.12
N HIS A 105 4.97 8.73 2.16
CA HIS A 105 3.57 9.11 2.28
C HIS A 105 2.73 7.82 2.27
N GLY A 106 2.28 7.39 3.44
CA GLY A 106 1.44 6.19 3.59
C GLY A 106 -0.02 6.44 3.26
N GLY A 107 -0.79 5.38 3.11
CA GLY A 107 -2.24 5.46 2.94
C GLY A 107 -2.98 5.96 4.18
N HIS A 108 -2.36 5.82 5.35
CA HIS A 108 -2.88 6.24 6.64
C HIS A 108 -1.78 6.90 7.47
N PHE A 109 -2.19 7.72 8.44
CA PHE A 109 -1.33 8.44 9.37
C PHE A 109 -0.41 9.46 8.70
N ALA A 110 0.45 10.09 9.48
CA ALA A 110 1.35 11.13 9.00
C ALA A 110 2.50 10.57 8.15
N SER A 111 3.00 11.40 7.25
CA SER A 111 4.23 11.11 6.51
C SER A 111 5.43 11.03 7.44
N TYR A 112 6.45 10.28 7.05
CA TYR A 112 7.60 10.02 7.90
C TYR A 112 8.90 9.87 7.09
N SER A 113 10.03 9.89 7.80
CA SER A 113 11.37 9.83 7.20
C SER A 113 11.75 8.43 6.71
N GLY A 114 12.75 8.38 5.83
CA GLY A 114 13.36 7.12 5.41
C GLY A 114 13.99 6.33 6.54
N GLU A 115 14.53 7.01 7.55
CA GLU A 115 15.03 6.36 8.77
C GLU A 115 13.90 5.63 9.50
N ARG A 116 12.78 6.33 9.74
CA ARG A 116 11.60 5.74 10.36
C ARG A 116 11.03 4.58 9.54
N HIS A 117 11.04 4.69 8.22
CA HIS A 117 10.63 3.62 7.31
C HIS A 117 11.39 2.31 7.57
N ARG A 118 12.70 2.40 7.67
CA ARG A 118 13.54 1.24 7.97
C ARG A 118 13.27 0.66 9.35
N GLU A 119 13.07 1.51 10.35
CA GLU A 119 12.73 1.06 11.70
C GLU A 119 11.41 0.28 11.72
N ILE A 120 10.38 0.81 11.08
CA ILE A 120 9.06 0.17 11.00
C ILE A 120 9.19 -1.20 10.36
N ILE A 121 9.80 -1.28 9.18
CA ILE A 121 9.93 -2.55 8.45
C ILE A 121 10.78 -3.55 9.22
N LYS A 122 11.89 -3.12 9.77
CA LYS A 122 12.79 -3.98 10.55
C LYS A 122 12.10 -4.55 11.78
N SER A 123 11.33 -3.73 12.50
CA SER A 123 10.55 -4.18 13.65
C SER A 123 9.48 -5.18 13.22
N TRP A 124 8.75 -4.86 12.18
CA TRP A 124 7.68 -5.71 11.66
C TRP A 124 8.21 -7.08 11.19
N LEU A 125 9.34 -7.11 10.49
CA LEU A 125 9.98 -8.36 10.04
C LEU A 125 10.46 -9.22 11.21
N ARG A 126 11.01 -8.62 12.27
CA ARG A 126 11.48 -9.35 13.47
C ARG A 126 10.36 -10.13 14.16
N GLU A 127 9.16 -9.59 14.19
CA GLU A 127 8.01 -10.24 14.83
C GLU A 127 7.56 -11.50 14.08
N ARG A 128 8.06 -11.75 12.88
CA ARG A 128 7.68 -12.84 11.99
C ARG A 128 8.78 -13.87 11.70
N THR A 129 9.90 -13.69 12.29
CA THR A 129 11.06 -14.64 12.17
C THR A 129 11.35 -15.40 13.45
#